data_861973a793c12b200bcee2b00ba36a46
#
_entry.id   861973a793c12b200bcee2b00ba36a46
#
_cell.length_a   1.000
_cell.length_b   1.000
_cell.length_c   1.000
_cell.angle_alpha   90.00
_cell.angle_beta   90.00
_cell.angle_gamma   90.00
#
_symmetry.space_group_name_H-M   'P 1'
#
loop_
_entity.id
_entity.type
_entity.pdbx_description
1 polymer ?
#
loop_
_entity_poly.entity_id
_entity_poly.type
_entity_poly.pdbx_seq_one_letter_code
_entity_poly.pdbx_strand_id
1 'polypeptide(L)'
;DVTADRPLKILESSFVRDPDGNDISLRQLARSDYNIRSPKGQAGVPVDFYYDPGRDYGTLYLLNVPATAGYVFHAETQRQFFDMVAGSDNFDFPAEWLLPLKWGLAAEMGLEDGVELDKLDYIERKSQAHLEACFDFSVEEASTYFTVDTQGMR
;
A
#
# COMPACT_ATOMS: atom_id res chain seq x y z
N ASP A 1 -16.50 12.27 -8.11
CA ASP A 1 -16.33 10.83 -7.81
C ASP A 1 -15.07 10.35 -8.53
N VAL A 2 -14.12 9.83 -7.78
CA VAL A 2 -12.93 9.17 -8.36
C VAL A 2 -13.30 7.70 -8.54
N THR A 3 -13.43 7.26 -9.78
CA THR A 3 -13.66 5.85 -10.10
C THR A 3 -12.29 5.16 -10.16
N ALA A 4 -11.83 4.66 -9.05
CA ALA A 4 -10.63 3.85 -8.95
C ALA A 4 -10.98 2.56 -8.21
N ASP A 5 -10.25 1.48 -8.52
CA ASP A 5 -10.37 0.24 -7.76
C ASP A 5 -10.14 0.52 -6.28
N ARG A 6 -10.93 -0.13 -5.43
CA ARG A 6 -10.86 0.06 -3.99
C ARG A 6 -9.47 -0.28 -3.45
N PRO A 7 -8.70 0.69 -2.91
CA PRO A 7 -7.43 0.39 -2.30
C PRO A 7 -7.63 -0.39 -0.98
N LEU A 8 -6.72 -1.31 -0.69
CA LEU A 8 -6.68 -1.99 0.60
C LEU A 8 -6.30 -1.01 1.71
N LYS A 9 -5.36 -0.11 1.40
CA LYS A 9 -4.81 0.87 2.34
C LYS A 9 -4.34 2.10 1.58
N ILE A 10 -4.46 3.26 2.21
CA ILE A 10 -3.79 4.50 1.80
C ILE A 10 -2.56 4.66 2.69
N LEU A 11 -1.42 5.02 2.11
CA LEU A 11 -0.16 5.17 2.82
C LEU A 11 0.01 6.59 3.40
N GLU A 12 0.87 6.73 4.39
CA GLU A 12 1.12 8.00 5.09
C GLU A 12 1.83 9.06 4.22
N SER A 13 2.46 8.63 3.11
CA SER A 13 3.07 9.50 2.10
C SER A 13 2.06 10.29 1.25
N SER A 14 0.76 10.11 1.49
CA SER A 14 -0.30 10.82 0.77
C SER A 14 -0.29 12.31 1.12
N PHE A 15 -0.57 13.14 0.12
CA PHE A 15 -0.58 14.58 0.25
C PHE A 15 -1.72 15.23 -0.54
N VAL A 16 -1.99 16.49 -0.26
CA VAL A 16 -2.91 17.30 -1.06
C VAL A 16 -2.12 18.41 -1.74
N ARG A 17 -2.36 18.60 -3.02
CA ARG A 17 -1.82 19.75 -3.78
C ARG A 17 -2.83 20.86 -3.79
N ASP A 18 -2.40 22.05 -3.38
CA ASP A 18 -3.23 23.24 -3.42
C ASP A 18 -3.35 23.83 -4.84
N PRO A 19 -4.26 24.80 -5.09
CA PRO A 19 -4.40 25.44 -6.40
C PRO A 19 -3.15 26.18 -6.89
N ASP A 20 -2.25 26.55 -6.00
CA ASP A 20 -1.00 27.25 -6.29
C ASP A 20 0.15 26.28 -6.61
N GLY A 21 -0.09 24.96 -6.51
CA GLY A 21 0.85 23.91 -6.83
C GLY A 21 1.74 23.46 -5.66
N ASN A 22 1.44 23.89 -4.42
CA ASN A 22 2.19 23.46 -3.25
C ASN A 22 1.64 22.14 -2.71
N ASP A 23 2.54 21.24 -2.32
CA ASP A 23 2.20 19.96 -1.74
C ASP A 23 2.16 20.07 -0.20
N ILE A 24 1.03 19.66 0.36
CA ILE A 24 0.74 19.70 1.79
C ILE A 24 0.56 18.28 2.27
N SER A 25 1.48 17.79 3.11
CA SER A 25 1.43 16.45 3.66
C SER A 25 0.16 16.26 4.50
N LEU A 26 -0.47 15.11 4.34
CA LEU A 26 -1.65 14.72 5.11
C LEU A 26 -1.28 13.64 6.12
N ARG A 27 -1.80 13.79 7.33
CA ARG A 27 -1.66 12.75 8.35
C ARG A 27 -2.87 11.83 8.35
N GLN A 28 -2.63 10.53 8.31
CA GLN A 28 -3.69 9.54 8.46
C GLN A 28 -4.12 9.42 9.91
N LEU A 29 -5.42 9.47 10.15
CA LEU A 29 -6.03 9.28 11.46
C LEU A 29 -6.61 7.88 11.59
N ALA A 30 -6.56 7.32 12.80
CA ALA A 30 -7.38 6.18 13.14
C ALA A 30 -8.87 6.60 13.22
N ARG A 31 -9.78 5.63 13.06
CA ARG A 31 -11.24 5.90 13.14
C ARG A 31 -11.66 6.56 14.45
N SER A 32 -11.08 6.10 15.58
CA SER A 32 -11.32 6.69 16.91
C SER A 32 -10.95 8.17 16.94
N ASP A 33 -9.76 8.50 16.43
CA ASP A 33 -9.22 9.86 16.46
C ASP A 33 -10.03 10.80 15.54
N TYR A 34 -10.43 10.30 14.36
CA TYR A 34 -11.32 11.05 13.49
C TYR A 34 -12.68 11.32 14.17
N ASN A 35 -13.22 10.32 14.89
CA ASN A 35 -14.55 10.45 15.51
C ASN A 35 -14.60 11.50 16.63
N ILE A 36 -13.54 11.65 17.42
CA ILE A 36 -13.45 12.64 18.51
C ILE A 36 -13.13 14.06 18.03
N ARG A 37 -12.68 14.22 16.77
CA ARG A 37 -12.40 15.56 16.21
C ARG A 37 -13.68 16.34 15.97
N SER A 38 -13.66 17.62 16.35
CA SER A 38 -14.78 18.57 16.13
C SER A 38 -14.20 19.97 15.99
N PRO A 39 -14.76 20.81 15.08
CA PRO A 39 -15.79 20.52 14.07
C PRO A 39 -15.22 19.84 12.83
N LYS A 40 -15.95 18.88 12.23
CA LYS A 40 -15.51 18.14 11.04
C LYS A 40 -15.70 18.89 9.72
N GLY A 41 -16.63 19.81 9.70
CA GLY A 41 -16.98 20.59 8.50
C GLY A 41 -16.34 21.98 8.43
N GLN A 42 -15.29 22.24 9.20
CA GLN A 42 -14.60 23.54 9.16
C GLN A 42 -13.93 23.73 7.80
N ALA A 43 -14.19 24.89 7.18
CA ALA A 43 -13.50 25.27 5.96
C ALA A 43 -12.04 25.60 6.24
N GLY A 44 -11.15 25.08 5.41
CA GLY A 44 -9.72 25.32 5.58
C GLY A 44 -8.88 24.38 4.71
N VAL A 45 -7.57 24.41 4.90
CA VAL A 45 -6.65 23.50 4.25
C VAL A 45 -6.79 22.12 4.89
N PRO A 46 -6.97 21.04 4.11
CA PRO A 46 -6.95 19.68 4.65
C PRO A 46 -5.58 19.36 5.23
N VAL A 47 -5.55 18.81 6.44
CA VAL A 47 -4.31 18.43 7.15
C VAL A 47 -4.33 16.98 7.63
N ASP A 48 -5.51 16.45 7.83
CA ASP A 48 -5.71 15.08 8.30
C ASP A 48 -6.75 14.37 7.42
N PHE A 49 -6.64 13.05 7.32
CA PHE A 49 -7.64 12.23 6.65
C PHE A 49 -7.88 10.92 7.41
N TYR A 50 -9.05 10.35 7.23
CA TYR A 50 -9.40 9.00 7.63
C TYR A 50 -9.92 8.24 6.42
N TYR A 51 -9.44 7.01 6.21
CA TYR A 51 -9.89 6.13 5.15
C TYR A 51 -10.65 4.94 5.72
N ASP A 52 -11.88 4.76 5.26
CA ASP A 52 -12.73 3.61 5.58
C ASP A 52 -12.75 2.67 4.36
N PRO A 53 -12.10 1.49 4.45
CA PRO A 53 -11.99 0.59 3.31
C PRO A 53 -13.24 -0.25 3.09
N GLY A 54 -14.46 0.22 3.26
CA GLY A 54 -15.70 -0.50 3.08
C GLY A 54 -15.64 -1.76 2.20
N ARG A 55 -16.72 -2.48 2.01
CA ARG A 55 -16.71 -3.74 1.27
C ARG A 55 -16.44 -3.54 -0.23
N ASP A 56 -17.22 -2.69 -0.87
CA ASP A 56 -17.21 -2.50 -2.32
C ASP A 56 -16.49 -1.23 -2.73
N TYR A 57 -16.57 -0.19 -1.90
CA TYR A 57 -15.96 1.11 -2.12
C TYR A 57 -15.26 1.59 -0.84
N GLY A 58 -14.10 2.23 -1.00
CA GLY A 58 -13.45 2.95 0.07
C GLY A 58 -14.00 4.37 0.18
N THR A 59 -14.14 4.88 1.41
CA THR A 59 -14.57 6.26 1.66
C THR A 59 -13.43 7.03 2.33
N LEU A 60 -13.07 8.15 1.73
CA LEU A 60 -12.07 9.06 2.27
C LEU A 60 -12.78 10.23 2.99
N TYR A 61 -12.42 10.44 4.22
CA TYR A 61 -12.89 11.55 5.03
C TYR A 61 -11.73 12.51 5.28
N LEU A 62 -11.84 13.73 4.77
CA LEU A 62 -10.89 14.80 5.05
C LEU A 62 -11.29 15.56 6.32
N LEU A 63 -10.31 15.92 7.13
CA LEU A 63 -10.49 16.86 8.21
C LEU A 63 -10.07 18.24 7.71
N ASN A 64 -10.97 19.21 7.85
CA ASN A 64 -11.10 20.45 7.12
C ASN A 64 -11.55 20.22 5.67
N VAL A 65 -12.60 20.92 5.30
CA VAL A 65 -13.13 20.94 3.95
C VAL A 65 -12.39 22.04 3.18
N PRO A 66 -11.83 21.75 1.99
CA PRO A 66 -11.21 22.80 1.17
C PRO A 66 -12.12 24.01 1.02
N ALA A 67 -11.60 25.20 1.36
CA ALA A 67 -12.37 26.43 1.26
C ALA A 67 -12.58 26.89 -0.18
N THR A 68 -11.70 26.46 -1.09
CA THR A 68 -11.74 26.78 -2.53
C THR A 68 -11.64 25.50 -3.34
N ALA A 69 -12.12 25.55 -4.58
CA ALA A 69 -11.92 24.45 -5.54
C ALA A 69 -10.44 24.40 -6.02
N GLY A 70 -10.04 23.24 -6.57
CA GLY A 70 -8.70 23.08 -7.17
C GLY A 70 -7.70 22.32 -6.30
N TYR A 71 -8.06 21.91 -5.10
CA TYR A 71 -7.27 20.97 -4.33
C TYR A 71 -7.31 19.57 -4.96
N VAL A 72 -6.14 18.93 -5.11
CA VAL A 72 -6.02 17.57 -5.66
C VAL A 72 -5.41 16.66 -4.61
N PHE A 73 -6.12 15.60 -4.24
CA PHE A 73 -5.61 14.59 -3.33
C PHE A 73 -4.76 13.56 -4.10
N HIS A 74 -3.52 13.42 -3.71
CA HIS A 74 -2.58 12.43 -4.21
C HIS A 74 -2.44 11.31 -3.18
N ALA A 75 -3.02 10.16 -3.48
CA ALA A 75 -2.97 8.99 -2.62
C ALA A 75 -1.94 8.00 -3.14
N GLU A 76 -1.00 7.64 -2.28
CA GLU A 76 -0.23 6.43 -2.46
C GLU A 76 -0.99 5.26 -1.84
N THR A 77 -1.23 4.21 -2.61
CA THR A 77 -2.18 3.17 -2.20
C THR A 77 -1.60 1.77 -2.37
N GLN A 78 -1.98 0.88 -1.46
CA GLN A 78 -1.88 -0.56 -1.67
C GLN A 78 -3.19 -1.06 -2.25
N ARG A 79 -3.14 -1.77 -3.37
CA ARG A 79 -4.29 -2.41 -4.00
C ARG A 79 -4.18 -3.93 -3.95
N GLN A 80 -5.30 -4.61 -4.14
CA GLN A 80 -5.28 -6.04 -4.40
C GLN A 80 -4.68 -6.32 -5.77
N PHE A 81 -4.07 -7.47 -5.90
CA PHE A 81 -3.76 -8.02 -7.22
C PHE A 81 -5.08 -8.42 -7.91
N PHE A 82 -5.12 -8.26 -9.21
CA PHE A 82 -6.26 -8.72 -9.99
C PHE A 82 -6.26 -10.24 -10.06
N ASP A 83 -7.43 -10.83 -9.79
CA ASP A 83 -7.63 -12.26 -9.94
C ASP A 83 -7.54 -12.63 -11.42
N MET A 84 -6.89 -13.76 -11.70
CA MET A 84 -6.90 -14.37 -13.02
C MET A 84 -8.19 -15.18 -13.17
N VAL A 85 -9.10 -14.72 -13.99
CA VAL A 85 -10.39 -15.38 -14.23
C VAL A 85 -10.30 -16.33 -15.43
N ALA A 86 -9.44 -16.04 -16.39
CA ALA A 86 -9.23 -16.83 -17.59
C ALA A 86 -7.75 -17.17 -17.80
N GLY A 87 -7.47 -18.31 -18.42
CA GLY A 87 -6.10 -18.73 -18.73
C GLY A 87 -5.36 -17.83 -19.74
N SER A 88 -6.05 -16.85 -20.35
CA SER A 88 -5.49 -15.83 -21.22
C SER A 88 -5.14 -14.54 -20.52
N ASP A 89 -5.48 -14.40 -19.23
CA ASP A 89 -5.23 -13.19 -18.48
C ASP A 89 -3.73 -13.05 -18.18
N ASN A 90 -3.24 -11.83 -18.25
CA ASN A 90 -1.87 -11.53 -17.87
C ASN A 90 -1.76 -11.42 -16.35
N PHE A 91 -0.65 -11.89 -15.82
CA PHE A 91 -0.33 -11.69 -14.40
C PHE A 91 -0.19 -10.20 -14.08
N ASP A 92 -0.82 -9.78 -12.98
CA ASP A 92 -0.70 -8.44 -12.41
C ASP A 92 0.53 -8.33 -11.49
N PHE A 93 1.62 -8.99 -11.88
CA PHE A 93 2.88 -9.01 -11.15
C PHE A 93 4.02 -8.52 -12.03
N PRO A 94 5.00 -7.79 -11.47
CA PRO A 94 6.26 -7.52 -12.15
C PRO A 94 6.98 -8.82 -12.55
N ALA A 95 7.77 -8.77 -13.61
CA ALA A 95 8.41 -9.95 -14.20
C ALA A 95 9.31 -10.72 -13.21
N GLU A 96 9.92 -10.04 -12.26
CA GLU A 96 10.78 -10.61 -11.21
C GLU A 96 10.03 -11.57 -10.27
N TRP A 97 8.72 -11.42 -10.12
CA TRP A 97 7.89 -12.31 -9.29
C TRP A 97 7.54 -13.64 -9.96
N LEU A 98 7.83 -13.79 -11.26
CA LEU A 98 7.46 -14.98 -12.01
C LEU A 98 8.12 -16.26 -11.47
N LEU A 99 9.40 -16.17 -11.11
CA LEU A 99 10.15 -17.34 -10.57
C LEU A 99 9.67 -17.72 -9.16
N PRO A 100 9.54 -16.79 -8.19
CA PRO A 100 8.94 -17.08 -6.89
C PRO A 100 7.57 -17.75 -7.00
N LEU A 101 6.68 -17.21 -7.84
CA LEU A 101 5.35 -17.78 -8.05
C LEU A 101 5.40 -19.18 -8.65
N LYS A 102 6.22 -19.38 -9.68
CA LYS A 102 6.38 -20.71 -10.31
C LYS A 102 6.86 -21.77 -9.33
N TRP A 103 7.89 -21.48 -8.56
CA TRP A 103 8.45 -22.43 -7.61
C TRP A 103 7.56 -22.61 -6.38
N GLY A 104 6.87 -21.53 -5.91
CA GLY A 104 5.87 -21.61 -4.86
C GLY A 104 4.71 -22.53 -5.24
N LEU A 105 4.15 -22.32 -6.44
CA LEU A 105 3.07 -23.18 -6.94
C LEU A 105 3.53 -24.63 -7.09
N ALA A 106 4.75 -24.89 -7.58
CA ALA A 106 5.30 -26.23 -7.69
C ALA A 106 5.47 -26.92 -6.33
N ALA A 107 5.80 -26.17 -5.27
CA ALA A 107 5.87 -26.68 -3.90
C ALA A 107 4.48 -27.11 -3.39
N GLU A 108 3.48 -26.27 -3.55
CA GLU A 108 2.10 -26.57 -3.14
C GLU A 108 1.52 -27.77 -3.91
N MET A 109 1.63 -27.78 -5.24
CA MET A 109 1.14 -28.88 -6.07
C MET A 109 1.91 -30.18 -5.82
N GLY A 110 3.20 -30.11 -5.52
CA GLY A 110 4.03 -31.29 -5.26
C GLY A 110 3.57 -32.09 -4.05
N LEU A 111 2.98 -31.44 -3.05
CA LEU A 111 2.36 -32.11 -1.90
C LEU A 111 1.11 -32.90 -2.30
N GLU A 112 0.27 -32.33 -3.16
CA GLU A 112 -0.97 -32.96 -3.63
C GLU A 112 -0.68 -34.11 -4.60
N ASP A 113 0.31 -33.94 -5.48
CA ASP A 113 0.70 -34.94 -6.48
C ASP A 113 1.58 -36.08 -5.94
N GLY A 114 1.92 -36.07 -4.65
CA GLY A 114 2.69 -37.11 -4.00
C GLY A 114 4.14 -37.22 -4.48
N VAL A 115 4.76 -36.07 -4.77
CA VAL A 115 6.19 -36.00 -5.15
C VAL A 115 7.05 -36.52 -3.99
N GLU A 116 8.13 -37.24 -4.32
CA GLU A 116 9.09 -37.76 -3.33
C GLU A 116 9.64 -36.63 -2.44
N LEU A 117 9.75 -36.89 -1.13
CA LEU A 117 10.12 -35.89 -0.13
C LEU A 117 11.44 -35.17 -0.44
N ASP A 118 12.45 -35.89 -0.97
CA ASP A 118 13.75 -35.30 -1.32
C ASP A 118 13.62 -34.26 -2.45
N LYS A 119 12.73 -34.51 -3.41
CA LYS A 119 12.44 -33.58 -4.49
C LYS A 119 11.63 -32.40 -4.01
N LEU A 120 10.67 -32.66 -3.12
CA LEU A 120 9.85 -31.62 -2.52
C LEU A 120 10.71 -30.64 -1.72
N ASP A 121 11.62 -31.13 -0.87
CA ASP A 121 12.56 -30.32 -0.11
C ASP A 121 13.47 -29.45 -1.02
N TYR A 122 13.86 -29.99 -2.18
CA TYR A 122 14.60 -29.19 -3.18
C TYR A 122 13.73 -28.07 -3.77
N ILE A 123 12.46 -28.37 -4.10
CA ILE A 123 11.52 -27.39 -4.67
C ILE A 123 11.25 -26.28 -3.65
N GLU A 124 11.00 -26.63 -2.39
CA GLU A 124 10.75 -25.67 -1.31
C GLU A 124 11.95 -24.73 -1.09
N ARG A 125 13.17 -25.30 -1.01
CA ARG A 125 14.39 -24.48 -0.90
C ARG A 125 14.58 -23.53 -2.07
N LYS A 126 14.25 -23.97 -3.30
CA LYS A 126 14.28 -23.10 -4.48
C LYS A 126 13.21 -22.01 -4.43
N SER A 127 12.00 -22.34 -4.00
CA SER A 127 10.92 -21.38 -3.78
C SER A 127 11.35 -20.29 -2.80
N GLN A 128 11.86 -20.70 -1.65
CA GLN A 128 12.30 -19.77 -0.62
C GLN A 128 13.45 -18.86 -1.12
N ALA A 129 14.45 -19.42 -1.77
CA ALA A 129 15.60 -18.66 -2.30
C ALA A 129 15.17 -17.60 -3.34
N HIS A 130 14.22 -17.94 -4.23
CA HIS A 130 13.70 -17.00 -5.20
C HIS A 130 12.82 -15.92 -4.56
N LEU A 131 12.05 -16.29 -3.53
CA LEU A 131 11.23 -15.35 -2.78
C LEU A 131 12.10 -14.34 -2.02
N GLU A 132 13.15 -14.79 -1.34
CA GLU A 132 14.11 -13.94 -0.64
C GLU A 132 14.79 -12.97 -1.60
N ALA A 133 15.28 -13.45 -2.75
CA ALA A 133 15.89 -12.60 -3.76
C ALA A 133 14.94 -11.54 -4.32
N CYS A 134 13.64 -11.86 -4.43
CA CYS A 134 12.63 -10.92 -4.87
C CYS A 134 12.33 -9.84 -3.82
N PHE A 135 12.29 -10.22 -2.54
CA PHE A 135 12.13 -9.26 -1.45
C PHE A 135 13.34 -8.32 -1.33
N ASP A 136 14.56 -8.85 -1.44
CA ASP A 136 15.78 -8.04 -1.40
C ASP A 136 15.79 -6.97 -2.51
N PHE A 137 15.30 -7.32 -3.70
CA PHE A 137 15.14 -6.36 -4.80
C PHE A 137 14.07 -5.29 -4.53
N SER A 138 13.04 -5.63 -3.76
CA SER A 138 11.91 -4.75 -3.47
C SER A 138 12.13 -3.85 -2.24
N VAL A 139 13.27 -3.97 -1.54
CA VAL A 139 13.60 -3.12 -0.39
C VAL A 139 13.97 -1.72 -0.88
N GLU A 140 13.22 -0.72 -0.44
CA GLU A 140 13.56 0.68 -0.66
C GLU A 140 14.83 1.03 0.13
N GLU A 141 15.87 1.50 -0.55
CA GLU A 141 17.08 2.02 0.09
C GLU A 141 16.80 3.40 0.72
N ALA A 142 16.00 3.41 1.77
CA ALA A 142 15.77 4.63 2.55
C ALA A 142 16.97 4.87 3.47
N SER A 143 17.61 6.04 3.32
CA SER A 143 18.67 6.47 4.23
C SER A 143 18.08 6.77 5.61
N THR A 144 18.31 5.89 6.59
CA THR A 144 17.94 6.11 7.98
C THR A 144 18.99 6.98 8.67
N TYR A 145 18.92 8.29 8.47
CA TYR A 145 19.68 9.24 9.28
C TYR A 145 18.92 9.52 10.58
N PHE A 146 19.43 9.02 11.69
CA PHE A 146 19.03 9.48 13.01
C PHE A 146 19.82 10.74 13.36
N THR A 147 19.24 11.91 13.22
CA THR A 147 19.76 13.14 13.83
C THR A 147 19.23 13.20 15.27
N VAL A 148 20.14 13.14 16.23
CA VAL A 148 19.78 13.43 17.62
C VAL A 148 19.47 14.94 17.69
N ASP A 149 18.21 15.27 18.01
CA ASP A 149 17.79 16.64 18.26
C ASP A 149 18.45 17.14 19.55
N THR A 150 19.51 17.93 19.40
CA THR A 150 20.25 18.53 20.52
C THR A 150 19.72 19.92 20.91
N GLN A 151 18.60 20.37 20.34
CA GLN A 151 18.06 21.72 20.63
C GLN A 151 17.32 21.81 21.98
N GLY A 152 17.13 20.72 22.68
CA GLY A 152 16.41 20.67 23.98
C GLY A 152 17.30 20.81 25.23
N MET A 153 18.61 20.97 25.11
CA MET A 153 19.54 21.12 26.24
C MET A 153 20.11 22.55 26.32
N ARG A 154 19.29 23.50 26.70
CA ARG A 154 19.71 24.78 27.26
C ARG A 154 18.82 25.19 28.43
#